data_baa898c6d809c94c37721696627c43c3
#
_entry.id   baa898c6d809c94c37721696627c43c3
#
_cell.length_a   1.000
_cell.length_b   1.000
_cell.length_c   1.000
_cell.angle_alpha   90.00
_cell.angle_beta   90.00
_cell.angle_gamma   90.00
#
_symmetry.space_group_name_H-M   'P 1'
#
loop_
_entity.id
_entity.type
_entity.pdbx_description
1 polymer ?
#
loop_
_entity_poly.entity_id
_entity_poly.type
_entity_poly.pdbx_seq_one_letter_code
_entity_poly.pdbx_strand_id
1 'polypeptide(L)'
;MENYLIIIEKCKNNYSAYSPDIDGVVATGKTREETRKNFIDALEFHLEGLKEDHISIPKPKTDFTYTSEKCTGVLNVRCRKSLHQKLLNLAEKEHVSVSHLINDALVKEYA
;
A
#
# COMPACT_ATOMS: atom_id res chain seq x y z
N MET A 1 8.92 -2.34 11.49
CA MET A 1 7.76 -1.42 11.66
C MET A 1 6.46 -2.17 11.44
N GLU A 2 5.47 -1.97 12.29
CA GLU A 2 4.17 -2.61 12.16
C GLU A 2 3.39 -2.04 10.97
N ASN A 3 2.37 -2.75 10.53
CA ASN A 3 1.53 -2.35 9.39
C ASN A 3 0.43 -1.37 9.83
N TYR A 4 0.69 -0.09 9.68
CA TYR A 4 -0.31 0.94 9.91
C TYR A 4 -1.13 1.19 8.64
N LEU A 5 -2.41 1.46 8.81
CA LEU A 5 -3.25 1.84 7.69
C LEU A 5 -2.88 3.25 7.23
N ILE A 6 -2.63 3.42 5.95
CA ILE A 6 -2.38 4.73 5.34
C ILE A 6 -3.58 5.08 4.48
N ILE A 7 -4.21 6.21 4.79
CA ILE A 7 -5.31 6.74 3.98
C ILE A 7 -4.74 7.80 3.06
N ILE A 8 -4.92 7.61 1.77
CA ILE A 8 -4.46 8.53 0.74
C ILE A 8 -5.68 9.14 0.07
N GLU A 9 -5.79 10.46 0.15
CA GLU A 9 -6.90 11.19 -0.44
C GLU A 9 -6.40 12.03 -1.62
N LYS A 10 -7.16 12.01 -2.70
CA LYS A 10 -6.87 12.86 -3.86
C LYS A 10 -7.43 14.25 -3.59
N CYS A 11 -6.55 15.24 -3.59
CA CYS A 11 -6.89 16.63 -3.46
C CYS A 11 -6.93 17.28 -4.86
N LYS A 12 -7.19 18.58 -4.91
CA LYS A 12 -7.36 19.27 -6.19
C LYS A 12 -6.11 19.20 -7.09
N ASN A 13 -4.93 19.39 -6.51
CA ASN A 13 -3.67 19.44 -7.27
C ASN A 13 -2.63 18.41 -6.80
N ASN A 14 -2.93 17.65 -5.76
CA ASN A 14 -1.98 16.69 -5.19
C ASN A 14 -2.72 15.59 -4.45
N TYR A 15 -1.96 14.77 -3.74
CA TYR A 15 -2.49 13.76 -2.83
C TYR A 15 -2.02 14.07 -1.42
N SER A 16 -2.81 13.68 -0.43
CA SER A 16 -2.41 13.76 0.97
C SER A 16 -2.61 12.41 1.65
N ALA A 17 -1.80 12.14 2.65
CA ALA A 17 -1.83 10.88 3.38
C ALA A 17 -1.78 11.10 4.88
N TYR A 18 -2.51 10.27 5.61
CA TYR A 18 -2.50 10.22 7.07
C TYR A 18 -2.82 8.80 7.53
N SER A 19 -2.65 8.53 8.80
CA SER A 19 -3.07 7.26 9.41
C SER A 19 -3.97 7.53 10.62
N PRO A 20 -5.11 6.84 10.72
CA PRO A 20 -5.96 6.96 11.91
C PRO A 20 -5.32 6.35 13.17
N ASP A 21 -4.27 5.54 13.01
CA ASP A 21 -3.59 4.90 14.14
C ASP A 21 -2.42 5.72 14.69
N ILE A 22 -1.95 6.71 13.93
CA ILE A 22 -0.80 7.53 14.31
C ILE A 22 -1.16 9.00 14.16
N ASP A 23 -1.17 9.72 15.26
CA ASP A 23 -1.36 11.16 15.24
C ASP A 23 -0.04 11.88 14.92
N GLY A 24 -0.15 13.03 14.28
CA GLY A 24 0.98 13.92 14.07
C GLY A 24 1.82 13.63 12.83
N VAL A 25 1.41 12.68 11.98
CA VAL A 25 2.10 12.39 10.73
C VAL A 25 1.16 12.65 9.56
N VAL A 26 1.56 13.55 8.66
CA VAL A 26 0.85 13.87 7.43
C VAL A 26 1.87 14.03 6.34
N ALA A 27 1.55 13.60 5.13
CA ALA A 27 2.41 13.78 3.98
C ALA A 27 1.58 14.13 2.74
N THR A 28 2.24 14.78 1.78
CA THR A 28 1.64 15.13 0.50
C THR A 28 2.59 14.72 -0.62
N GLY A 29 2.07 14.67 -1.84
CA GLY A 29 2.86 14.38 -3.02
C GLY A 29 2.04 14.60 -4.28
N LYS A 30 2.71 14.61 -5.41
CA LYS A 30 2.07 14.81 -6.72
C LYS A 30 1.42 13.54 -7.24
N THR A 31 1.93 12.39 -6.83
CA THR A 31 1.38 11.09 -7.20
C THR A 31 1.05 10.31 -5.93
N ARG A 32 0.25 9.28 -6.09
CA ARG A 32 -0.10 8.38 -4.98
C ARG A 32 1.14 7.69 -4.41
N GLU A 33 2.02 7.22 -5.28
CA GLU A 33 3.25 6.52 -4.90
C GLU A 33 4.21 7.44 -4.15
N GLU A 34 4.37 8.65 -4.65
CA GLU A 34 5.20 9.66 -3.99
C GLU A 34 4.66 10.01 -2.60
N THR A 35 3.35 10.21 -2.51
CA THR A 35 2.69 10.51 -1.23
C THR A 35 2.88 9.38 -0.22
N ARG A 36 2.72 8.14 -0.65
CA ARG A 36 2.94 6.97 0.19
C ARG A 36 4.38 6.91 0.70
N LYS A 37 5.34 7.11 -0.18
CA LYS A 37 6.76 7.12 0.19
C LYS A 37 7.06 8.24 1.18
N ASN A 38 6.56 9.43 0.91
CA ASN A 38 6.76 10.58 1.80
C ASN A 38 6.16 10.33 3.17
N PHE A 39 4.98 9.70 3.22
CA PHE A 39 4.35 9.35 4.48
C PHE A 39 5.17 8.31 5.27
N ILE A 40 5.67 7.28 4.62
CA ILE A 40 6.49 6.25 5.27
C ILE A 40 7.77 6.86 5.84
N ASP A 41 8.43 7.72 5.08
CA ASP A 41 9.64 8.41 5.56
C ASP A 41 9.35 9.28 6.79
N ALA A 42 8.26 10.03 6.74
CA ALA A 42 7.83 10.87 7.87
C ALA A 42 7.44 10.02 9.09
N LEU A 43 6.78 8.88 8.86
CA LEU A 43 6.38 7.97 9.92
C LEU A 43 7.61 7.36 10.62
N GLU A 44 8.59 6.90 9.86
CA GLU A 44 9.82 6.34 10.43
C GLU A 44 10.51 7.35 11.32
N PHE A 45 10.63 8.58 10.86
CA PHE A 45 11.21 9.67 11.64
C PHE A 45 10.42 9.94 12.92
N HIS A 46 9.09 9.96 12.82
CA HIS A 46 8.21 10.17 13.97
C HIS A 46 8.36 9.06 15.02
N LEU A 47 8.39 7.80 14.57
CA LEU A 47 8.54 6.65 15.47
C LEU A 47 9.90 6.64 16.17
N GLU A 48 10.97 7.04 15.47
CA GLU A 48 12.28 7.19 16.10
C GLU A 48 12.25 8.24 17.21
N GLY A 49 11.58 9.37 16.96
CA GLY A 49 11.41 10.40 17.98
C GLY A 49 10.66 9.90 19.20
N LEU A 50 9.61 9.11 19.02
CA LEU A 50 8.87 8.50 20.12
C LEU A 50 9.75 7.56 20.94
N LYS A 51 10.59 6.76 20.30
CA LYS A 51 11.53 5.86 20.99
C LYS A 51 12.54 6.64 21.82
N GLU A 52 13.11 7.71 21.26
CA GLU A 52 14.07 8.56 21.97
C GLU A 52 13.46 9.21 23.22
N ASP A 53 12.21 9.59 23.13
CA ASP A 53 11.48 10.21 24.24
C ASP A 53 10.85 9.19 25.19
N HIS A 54 11.11 7.90 24.99
CA HIS A 54 10.54 6.80 25.79
C HIS A 54 9.01 6.80 25.82
N ILE A 55 8.38 7.26 24.73
CA ILE A 55 6.93 7.25 24.57
C ILE A 55 6.52 5.94 23.88
N SER A 56 5.44 5.34 24.35
CA SER A 56 4.91 4.12 23.76
C SER A 56 4.49 4.34 22.31
N ILE A 57 4.92 3.42 21.44
CA ILE A 57 4.54 3.43 20.02
C ILE A 57 3.11 2.89 19.91
N PRO A 58 2.19 3.66 19.30
CA PRO A 58 0.81 3.17 19.07
C PRO A 58 0.80 1.90 18.22
N LYS A 59 -0.09 0.99 18.56
CA LYS A 59 -0.29 -0.24 17.77
C LYS A 59 -1.36 -0.04 16.72
N PRO A 60 -1.22 -0.66 15.53
CA PRO A 60 -2.27 -0.61 14.51
C PRO A 60 -3.54 -1.28 15.05
N LYS A 61 -4.67 -0.62 14.85
CA LYS A 61 -5.97 -1.13 15.28
C LYS A 61 -7.09 -0.83 14.29
N THR A 62 -6.76 -0.15 13.19
CA THR A 62 -7.74 0.21 12.17
C THR A 62 -7.73 -0.82 11.06
N ASP A 63 -8.90 -1.26 10.67
CA ASP A 63 -9.11 -2.14 9.53
C ASP A 63 -9.94 -1.38 8.49
N PHE A 64 -10.10 -1.95 7.31
CA PHE A 64 -10.87 -1.33 6.26
C PHE A 64 -11.76 -2.35 5.56
N THR A 65 -12.85 -1.86 5.01
CA THR A 65 -13.73 -2.66 4.17
C THR A 65 -14.42 -1.74 3.15
N TYR A 66 -15.02 -2.34 2.16
CA TYR A 66 -15.76 -1.59 1.15
C TYR A 66 -17.26 -1.75 1.38
N THR A 67 -18.03 -0.80 0.86
CA THR A 67 -19.50 -0.85 0.96
C THR A 67 -20.09 -2.01 0.16
N SER A 68 -19.37 -2.52 -0.83
CA SER A 68 -19.76 -3.70 -1.60
C SER A 68 -19.12 -4.95 -1.05
N GLU A 69 -19.95 -5.89 -0.59
CA GLU A 69 -19.49 -7.19 -0.10
C GLU A 69 -18.89 -8.07 -1.19
N LYS A 70 -19.11 -7.71 -2.46
CA LYS A 70 -18.56 -8.44 -3.61
C LYS A 70 -17.09 -8.13 -3.85
N CYS A 71 -16.58 -7.03 -3.29
CA CYS A 71 -15.19 -6.61 -3.45
C CYS A 71 -14.35 -7.21 -2.32
N THR A 72 -13.87 -8.43 -2.52
CA THR A 72 -13.08 -9.15 -1.51
C THR A 72 -11.58 -8.96 -1.66
N GLY A 73 -11.12 -8.45 -2.82
CA GLY A 73 -9.71 -8.40 -3.16
C GLY A 73 -9.15 -9.74 -3.64
N VAL A 74 -10.02 -10.73 -3.83
CA VAL A 74 -9.63 -12.07 -4.31
C VAL A 74 -10.30 -12.37 -5.64
N LEU A 75 -9.50 -12.74 -6.62
CA LEU A 75 -9.97 -13.15 -7.94
C LEU A 75 -9.45 -14.55 -8.25
N ASN A 76 -10.32 -15.39 -8.78
CA ASN A 76 -9.96 -16.72 -9.29
C ASN A 76 -10.21 -16.73 -10.79
N VAL A 77 -9.14 -16.83 -11.56
CA VAL A 77 -9.19 -16.74 -13.02
C VAL A 77 -8.48 -17.93 -13.63
N ARG A 78 -9.10 -18.53 -14.67
CA ARG A 78 -8.44 -19.56 -15.46
C ARG A 78 -7.72 -18.89 -16.63
N CYS A 79 -6.49 -19.31 -16.89
CA CYS A 79 -5.71 -18.82 -18.01
C CYS A 79 -5.06 -20.00 -18.76
N ARG A 80 -4.49 -19.71 -19.92
CA ARG A 80 -3.75 -20.70 -20.70
C ARG A 80 -2.54 -21.17 -19.90
N LYS A 81 -2.20 -22.46 -20.01
CA LYS A 81 -1.03 -23.01 -19.32
C LYS A 81 0.26 -22.30 -19.72
N SER A 82 0.40 -21.93 -21.00
CA SER A 82 1.57 -21.19 -21.48
C SER A 82 1.72 -19.82 -20.82
N LEU A 83 0.62 -19.10 -20.60
CA LEU A 83 0.62 -17.82 -19.90
C LEU A 83 0.99 -18.01 -18.43
N HIS A 84 0.41 -19.01 -17.79
CA HIS A 84 0.71 -19.32 -16.38
C HIS A 84 2.21 -19.63 -16.21
N GLN A 85 2.79 -20.41 -17.11
CA GLN A 85 4.22 -20.72 -17.06
C GLN A 85 5.09 -19.49 -17.26
N LYS A 86 4.73 -18.61 -18.18
CA LYS A 86 5.44 -17.34 -18.38
C LYS A 86 5.39 -16.45 -17.14
N LEU A 87 4.23 -16.38 -16.49
CA LEU A 87 4.09 -15.61 -15.25
C LEU A 87 4.95 -16.17 -14.12
N LEU A 88 4.98 -17.49 -13.96
CA LEU A 88 5.82 -18.14 -12.95
C LEU A 88 7.30 -17.86 -13.19
N ASN A 89 7.75 -17.99 -14.46
CA ASN A 89 9.15 -17.73 -14.81
C ASN A 89 9.54 -16.28 -14.57
N LEU A 90 8.66 -15.35 -14.95
CA LEU A 90 8.91 -13.91 -14.77
C LEU A 90 8.91 -13.52 -13.28
N ALA A 91 7.98 -14.08 -12.53
CA ALA A 91 7.92 -13.84 -11.08
C ALA A 91 9.21 -14.29 -10.37
N GLU A 92 9.72 -15.46 -10.75
CA GLU A 92 10.97 -15.97 -10.21
C GLU A 92 12.15 -15.09 -10.60
N LYS A 93 12.22 -14.69 -11.88
CA LYS A 93 13.28 -13.82 -12.40
C LYS A 93 13.30 -12.46 -11.70
N GLU A 94 12.15 -11.87 -11.44
CA GLU A 94 12.02 -10.55 -10.83
C GLU A 94 11.92 -10.58 -9.30
N HIS A 95 11.92 -11.78 -8.70
CA HIS A 95 11.78 -11.96 -7.25
C HIS A 95 10.50 -11.33 -6.68
N VAL A 96 9.41 -11.48 -7.38
CA VAL A 96 8.09 -11.01 -6.96
C VAL A 96 7.07 -12.15 -7.06
N SER A 97 5.87 -11.94 -6.52
CA SER A 97 4.78 -12.92 -6.65
C SER A 97 4.08 -12.78 -8.00
N VAL A 98 3.42 -13.84 -8.45
CA VAL A 98 2.56 -13.80 -9.64
C VAL A 98 1.44 -12.77 -9.44
N SER A 99 0.86 -12.70 -8.25
CA SER A 99 -0.16 -11.70 -7.92
C SER A 99 0.34 -10.28 -8.12
N HIS A 100 1.58 -10.00 -7.76
CA HIS A 100 2.20 -8.69 -7.98
C HIS A 100 2.27 -8.35 -9.47
N LEU A 101 2.73 -9.28 -10.30
CA LEU A 101 2.81 -9.08 -11.75
C LEU A 101 1.43 -8.80 -12.36
N ILE A 102 0.42 -9.55 -11.94
CA ILE A 102 -0.94 -9.39 -12.43
C ILE A 102 -1.51 -8.05 -12.01
N ASN A 103 -1.32 -7.66 -10.75
CA ASN A 103 -1.80 -6.36 -10.26
C ASN A 103 -1.14 -5.20 -11.02
N ASP A 104 0.16 -5.25 -11.25
CA ASP A 104 0.87 -4.22 -12.02
C ASP A 104 0.30 -4.07 -13.43
N ALA A 105 0.07 -5.20 -14.11
CA ALA A 105 -0.49 -5.19 -15.47
C ALA A 105 -1.90 -4.60 -15.49
N LEU A 106 -2.74 -4.97 -14.54
CA LEU A 106 -4.11 -4.48 -14.44
C LEU A 106 -4.18 -3.01 -14.07
N VAL A 107 -3.30 -2.55 -13.18
CA VAL A 107 -3.22 -1.14 -12.81
C VAL A 107 -2.85 -0.29 -14.03
N LYS A 108 -1.91 -0.72 -14.85
CA LYS A 108 -1.51 -0.01 -16.07
C LYS A 108 -2.65 0.09 -17.08
N GLU A 109 -3.50 -0.93 -17.14
CA GLU A 109 -4.58 -0.99 -18.13
C GLU A 109 -5.88 -0.33 -17.67
N TYR A 110 -6.23 -0.44 -16.39
CA TYR A 110 -7.56 -0.10 -15.87
C TYR A 110 -7.59 0.99 -14.79
N ALA A 111 -6.46 1.38 -14.27
CA ALA A 111 -6.42 2.43 -13.23
C ALA A 111 -6.18 3.83 -13.77
#